data_47d020d84cd0389f2b463f77aa54fb5d
#
_entry.id   47d020d84cd0389f2b463f77aa54fb5d
#
_cell.length_a   1.000
_cell.length_b   1.000
_cell.length_c   1.000
_cell.angle_alpha   90.00
_cell.angle_beta   90.00
_cell.angle_gamma   90.00
#
_symmetry.space_group_name_H-M   'P 1'
#
loop_
_entity.id
_entity.type
_entity.pdbx_description
1 polymer ?
#
loop_
_entity_poly.entity_id
_entity_poly.type
_entity_poly.pdbx_seq_one_letter_code
_entity_poly.pdbx_strand_id
1 'polypeptide(L)'
;MEVLELRRHATRDPHADRLSPDGRALAERVGRSTTRTYDRVFVSPAERAAETAAWFLRGAMQQLPDHAIVPGLAGHDATGGSPEGMADGVRALLDQLPERGIGLAISHTPLVERAAFGLTGVEMEPLRECEGILIRRDDDGTIAIEELRLASEDVVEDPPDQ
;
A
#
# COMPACT_ATOMS: atom_id res chain seq x y z
N MET A 1 -8.47 -9.89 15.34
CA MET A 1 -7.76 -8.68 14.82
C MET A 1 -7.37 -8.91 13.37
N GLU A 2 -7.74 -8.01 12.49
CA GLU A 2 -7.28 -8.03 11.09
C GLU A 2 -6.23 -6.95 10.90
N VAL A 3 -5.31 -7.19 9.97
CA VAL A 3 -4.19 -6.28 9.69
C VAL A 3 -4.13 -6.03 8.18
N LEU A 4 -4.05 -4.76 7.79
CA LEU A 4 -3.83 -4.37 6.40
C LEU A 4 -2.55 -3.53 6.33
N GLU A 5 -1.61 -4.01 5.55
CA GLU A 5 -0.41 -3.24 5.21
C GLU A 5 -0.69 -2.49 3.92
N LEU A 6 -0.81 -1.17 4.00
CA LEU A 6 -1.15 -0.31 2.87
C LEU A 6 0.06 0.55 2.51
N ARG A 7 0.60 0.35 1.31
CA ARG A 7 1.82 1.03 0.87
C ARG A 7 1.62 1.86 -0.38
N ARG A 8 2.39 2.93 -0.50
CA ARG A 8 2.61 3.63 -1.76
C ARG A 8 3.47 2.75 -2.67
N HIS A 9 3.20 2.79 -3.99
CA HIS A 9 4.04 2.07 -4.96
C HIS A 9 5.51 2.52 -4.88
N ALA A 10 6.41 1.67 -5.38
CA ALA A 10 7.84 1.96 -5.45
C ALA A 10 8.17 2.96 -6.58
N THR A 11 9.44 3.27 -6.74
CA THR A 11 9.93 4.28 -7.70
C THR A 11 9.54 3.91 -9.13
N ARG A 12 8.83 4.82 -9.80
CA ARG A 12 8.32 4.60 -11.15
C ARG A 12 9.33 5.04 -12.21
N ASP A 13 9.16 4.46 -13.41
CA ASP A 13 9.79 4.97 -14.62
C ASP A 13 9.25 6.38 -14.90
N PRO A 14 10.10 7.38 -15.23
CA PRO A 14 9.63 8.74 -15.47
C PRO A 14 8.78 8.89 -16.73
N HIS A 15 8.80 7.93 -17.65
CA HIS A 15 8.15 8.04 -18.95
C HIS A 15 7.03 7.02 -19.18
N ALA A 16 6.81 6.09 -18.24
CA ALA A 16 5.82 5.04 -18.41
C ALA A 16 5.19 4.64 -17.07
N ASP A 17 4.00 4.04 -17.13
CA ASP A 17 3.33 3.50 -15.95
C ASP A 17 3.91 2.13 -15.59
N ARG A 18 5.11 2.14 -15.08
CA ARG A 18 5.83 0.94 -14.60
C ARG A 18 6.92 1.37 -13.62
N LEU A 19 7.47 0.42 -12.90
CA LEU A 19 8.61 0.71 -12.03
C LEU A 19 9.89 0.89 -12.83
N SER A 20 10.76 1.75 -12.34
CA SER A 20 12.16 1.81 -12.77
C SER A 20 12.89 0.56 -12.26
N PRO A 21 14.09 0.25 -12.80
CA PRO A 21 14.93 -0.82 -12.22
C PRO A 21 15.21 -0.62 -10.73
N ASP A 22 15.46 0.60 -10.29
CA ASP A 22 15.65 0.92 -8.88
C ASP A 22 14.37 0.67 -8.07
N GLY A 23 13.22 0.98 -8.64
CA GLY A 23 11.92 0.73 -8.00
C GLY A 23 11.65 -0.75 -7.80
N ARG A 24 11.97 -1.59 -8.77
CA ARG A 24 11.86 -3.04 -8.64
C ARG A 24 12.76 -3.58 -7.54
N ALA A 25 14.01 -3.13 -7.53
CA ALA A 25 14.98 -3.52 -6.50
C ALA A 25 14.52 -3.09 -5.10
N LEU A 26 13.99 -1.87 -4.98
CA LEU A 26 13.44 -1.36 -3.72
C LEU A 26 12.28 -2.21 -3.23
N ALA A 27 11.30 -2.47 -4.09
CA ALA A 27 10.12 -3.27 -3.72
C ALA A 27 10.53 -4.69 -3.25
N GLU A 28 11.44 -5.34 -4.00
CA GLU A 28 11.93 -6.66 -3.63
C GLU A 28 12.67 -6.64 -2.29
N ARG A 29 13.50 -5.62 -2.06
CA ARG A 29 14.27 -5.46 -0.82
C ARG A 29 13.35 -5.26 0.38
N VAL A 30 12.32 -4.41 0.24
CA VAL A 30 11.33 -4.18 1.30
C VAL A 30 10.54 -5.45 1.58
N GLY A 31 10.13 -6.17 0.54
CA GLY A 31 9.44 -7.45 0.68
C GLY A 31 10.29 -8.50 1.39
N ARG A 32 11.58 -8.53 1.11
CA ARG A 32 12.51 -9.46 1.77
C ARG A 32 12.60 -9.22 3.27
N SER A 33 12.37 -7.99 3.71
CA SER A 33 12.44 -7.65 5.14
C SER A 33 11.16 -7.95 5.91
N THR A 34 10.06 -8.27 5.23
CA THR A 34 8.80 -8.59 5.92
C THR A 34 8.83 -9.99 6.50
N THR A 35 8.15 -10.15 7.64
CA THR A 35 7.93 -11.48 8.24
C THR A 35 6.48 -11.92 8.09
N ARG A 36 5.64 -11.12 7.40
CA ARG A 36 4.22 -11.39 7.24
C ARG A 36 3.96 -12.28 6.04
N THR A 37 2.98 -13.17 6.18
CA THR A 37 2.38 -13.92 5.07
C THR A 37 1.00 -13.33 4.82
N TYR A 38 0.72 -12.91 3.59
CA TYR A 38 -0.50 -12.20 3.26
C TYR A 38 -1.58 -13.17 2.80
N ASP A 39 -2.76 -13.09 3.43
CA ASP A 39 -3.92 -13.90 3.07
C ASP A 39 -4.65 -13.32 1.85
N ARG A 40 -4.57 -12.01 1.67
CA ARG A 40 -5.15 -11.30 0.52
C ARG A 40 -4.21 -10.21 0.06
N VAL A 41 -4.24 -9.91 -1.23
CA VAL A 41 -3.47 -8.81 -1.83
C VAL A 41 -4.42 -7.96 -2.67
N PHE A 42 -4.31 -6.65 -2.53
CA PHE A 42 -5.13 -5.68 -3.24
C PHE A 42 -4.23 -4.66 -3.92
N VAL A 43 -4.46 -4.39 -5.21
CA VAL A 43 -3.62 -3.43 -5.95
C VAL A 43 -4.48 -2.42 -6.68
N SER A 44 -3.99 -1.18 -6.75
CA SER A 44 -4.52 -0.15 -7.62
C SER A 44 -4.45 -0.61 -9.09
N PRO A 45 -5.35 -0.12 -9.97
CA PRO A 45 -5.31 -0.46 -11.39
C PRO A 45 -4.05 -0.06 -12.14
N ALA A 46 -3.24 0.88 -11.61
CA ALA A 46 -2.01 1.31 -12.26
C ALA A 46 -0.99 0.17 -12.32
N GLU A 47 -0.29 0.03 -13.46
CA GLU A 47 0.71 -1.02 -13.62
C GLU A 47 1.84 -0.91 -12.60
N ARG A 48 2.28 0.32 -12.27
CA ARG A 48 3.31 0.53 -11.25
C ARG A 48 2.92 -0.01 -9.88
N ALA A 49 1.62 -0.04 -9.56
CA ALA A 49 1.14 -0.61 -8.31
C ALA A 49 1.18 -2.14 -8.35
N ALA A 50 0.73 -2.74 -9.44
CA ALA A 50 0.79 -4.19 -9.64
C ALA A 50 2.24 -4.69 -9.65
N GLU A 51 3.14 -3.97 -10.32
CA GLU A 51 4.57 -4.31 -10.30
C GLU A 51 5.17 -4.21 -8.90
N THR A 52 4.81 -3.17 -8.14
CA THR A 52 5.28 -3.04 -6.75
C THR A 52 4.88 -4.28 -5.95
N ALA A 53 3.60 -4.68 -6.03
CA ALA A 53 3.12 -5.86 -5.33
C ALA A 53 3.86 -7.12 -5.77
N ALA A 54 4.06 -7.30 -7.07
CA ALA A 54 4.74 -8.49 -7.61
C ALA A 54 6.18 -8.60 -7.10
N TRP A 55 6.95 -7.52 -7.17
CA TRP A 55 8.35 -7.52 -6.72
C TRP A 55 8.47 -7.62 -5.20
N PHE A 56 7.59 -6.92 -4.47
CA PHE A 56 7.51 -7.03 -3.01
C PHE A 56 7.25 -8.48 -2.58
N LEU A 57 6.23 -9.10 -3.17
CA LEU A 57 5.86 -10.48 -2.83
C LEU A 57 6.96 -11.47 -3.23
N ARG A 58 7.64 -11.23 -4.35
CA ARG A 58 8.80 -12.03 -4.74
C ARG A 58 9.88 -11.98 -3.65
N GLY A 59 10.18 -10.78 -3.13
CA GLY A 59 11.13 -10.63 -2.02
C GLY A 59 10.69 -11.36 -0.77
N ALA A 60 9.38 -11.43 -0.53
CA ALA A 60 8.77 -12.14 0.61
C ALA A 60 8.56 -13.64 0.35
N MET A 61 8.99 -14.15 -0.81
CA MET A 61 8.78 -15.52 -1.26
C MET A 61 7.31 -15.91 -1.38
N GLN A 62 6.51 -14.97 -1.83
CA GLN A 62 5.07 -15.12 -2.07
C GLN A 62 4.76 -14.68 -3.51
N GLN A 63 3.55 -14.90 -3.97
CA GLN A 63 3.14 -14.58 -5.34
C GLN A 63 1.93 -13.66 -5.35
N LEU A 64 1.88 -12.79 -6.37
CA LEU A 64 0.71 -11.94 -6.61
C LEU A 64 -0.44 -12.83 -7.11
N PRO A 65 -1.57 -12.87 -6.38
CA PRO A 65 -2.72 -13.66 -6.82
C PRO A 65 -3.46 -12.98 -7.98
N ASP A 66 -4.28 -13.75 -8.69
CA ASP A 66 -5.19 -13.21 -9.69
C ASP A 66 -6.30 -12.38 -9.01
N HIS A 67 -6.92 -11.49 -9.79
CA HIS A 67 -8.06 -10.68 -9.35
C HIS A 67 -7.75 -9.77 -8.15
N ALA A 68 -6.52 -9.24 -8.08
CA ALA A 68 -6.10 -8.36 -6.99
C ALA A 68 -6.48 -6.88 -7.21
N ILE A 69 -6.94 -6.49 -8.40
CA ILE A 69 -7.19 -5.08 -8.75
C ILE A 69 -8.41 -4.53 -8.00
N VAL A 70 -8.21 -3.38 -7.34
CA VAL A 70 -9.24 -2.65 -6.60
C VAL A 70 -9.25 -1.19 -7.08
N PRO A 71 -10.25 -0.78 -7.89
CA PRO A 71 -10.29 0.59 -8.44
C PRO A 71 -10.25 1.69 -7.37
N GLY A 72 -10.86 1.48 -6.22
CA GLY A 72 -10.87 2.46 -5.13
C GLY A 72 -9.47 2.82 -4.61
N LEU A 73 -8.48 1.95 -4.79
CA LEU A 73 -7.09 2.24 -4.39
C LEU A 73 -6.42 3.27 -5.29
N ALA A 74 -7.03 3.63 -6.41
CA ALA A 74 -6.61 4.74 -7.28
C ALA A 74 -7.59 5.92 -7.20
N GLY A 75 -8.52 5.90 -6.25
CA GLY A 75 -9.56 6.92 -6.16
C GLY A 75 -10.63 6.79 -7.27
N HIS A 76 -10.67 5.67 -7.99
CA HIS A 76 -11.61 5.43 -9.09
C HIS A 76 -12.92 4.86 -8.55
N ASP A 77 -13.56 5.58 -7.65
CA ASP A 77 -14.88 5.26 -7.13
C ASP A 77 -15.69 6.56 -6.98
N ALA A 78 -16.93 6.43 -6.48
CA ALA A 78 -17.83 7.58 -6.35
C ALA A 78 -17.33 8.67 -5.41
N THR A 79 -16.36 8.36 -4.54
CA THR A 79 -15.81 9.31 -3.56
C THR A 79 -14.60 10.08 -4.07
N GLY A 80 -14.02 9.66 -5.22
CA GLY A 80 -12.85 10.31 -5.82
C GLY A 80 -11.61 10.26 -4.95
N GLY A 81 -11.52 9.33 -4.00
CA GLY A 81 -10.37 9.20 -3.12
C GLY A 81 -10.34 10.23 -1.99
N SER A 82 -11.49 10.73 -1.57
CA SER A 82 -11.59 11.58 -0.38
C SER A 82 -11.13 10.84 0.88
N PRO A 83 -10.77 11.57 1.98
CA PRO A 83 -10.42 10.88 3.22
C PRO A 83 -11.49 9.92 3.72
N GLU A 84 -12.76 10.31 3.68
CA GLU A 84 -13.87 9.44 4.07
C GLU A 84 -13.98 8.23 3.13
N GLY A 85 -13.86 8.46 1.84
CA GLY A 85 -13.92 7.40 0.84
C GLY A 85 -12.79 6.40 0.97
N MET A 86 -11.57 6.89 1.19
CA MET A 86 -10.42 6.02 1.40
C MET A 86 -10.55 5.23 2.70
N ALA A 87 -11.04 5.86 3.77
CA ALA A 87 -11.30 5.17 5.04
C ALA A 87 -12.34 4.06 4.87
N ASP A 88 -13.45 4.35 4.20
CA ASP A 88 -14.49 3.35 3.92
C ASP A 88 -13.95 2.21 3.06
N GLY A 89 -13.14 2.55 2.06
CA GLY A 89 -12.48 1.56 1.22
C GLY A 89 -11.57 0.63 2.01
N VAL A 90 -10.77 1.18 2.92
CA VAL A 90 -9.91 0.38 3.79
C VAL A 90 -10.73 -0.56 4.67
N ARG A 91 -11.82 -0.05 5.27
CA ARG A 91 -12.70 -0.91 6.07
C ARG A 91 -13.29 -2.05 5.24
N ALA A 92 -13.67 -1.76 4.00
CA ALA A 92 -14.18 -2.79 3.09
C ALA A 92 -13.11 -3.86 2.78
N LEU A 93 -11.85 -3.47 2.62
CA LEU A 93 -10.76 -4.42 2.42
C LEU A 93 -10.52 -5.27 3.66
N LEU A 94 -10.55 -4.64 4.85
CA LEU A 94 -10.42 -5.37 6.11
C LEU A 94 -11.54 -6.42 6.25
N ASP A 95 -12.77 -6.07 5.82
CA ASP A 95 -13.91 -6.99 5.86
C ASP A 95 -13.74 -8.19 4.92
N GLN A 96 -12.90 -8.09 3.91
CA GLN A 96 -12.59 -9.19 2.99
C GLN A 96 -11.54 -10.14 3.52
N LEU A 97 -10.82 -9.77 4.59
CA LEU A 97 -9.81 -10.63 5.18
C LEU A 97 -10.47 -11.75 5.99
N PRO A 98 -9.84 -12.94 6.03
CA PRO A 98 -10.28 -13.96 6.99
C PRO A 98 -10.07 -13.46 8.43
N GLU A 99 -10.74 -14.09 9.37
CA GLU A 99 -10.55 -13.78 10.78
C GLU A 99 -9.07 -13.85 11.14
N ARG A 100 -8.55 -12.81 11.79
CA ARG A 100 -7.12 -12.65 12.11
C ARG A 100 -6.22 -12.61 10.87
N GLY A 101 -6.81 -12.29 9.72
CA GLY A 101 -6.09 -12.25 8.45
C GLY A 101 -5.20 -11.04 8.30
N ILE A 102 -4.24 -11.16 7.38
CA ILE A 102 -3.30 -10.11 7.03
C ILE A 102 -3.42 -9.86 5.53
N GLY A 103 -3.62 -8.60 5.16
CA GLY A 103 -3.68 -8.16 3.76
C GLY A 103 -2.55 -7.22 3.41
N LEU A 104 -2.18 -7.22 2.14
CA LEU A 104 -1.27 -6.25 1.54
C LEU A 104 -2.05 -5.45 0.50
N ALA A 105 -1.95 -4.12 0.56
CA ALA A 105 -2.57 -3.24 -0.44
C ALA A 105 -1.53 -2.24 -0.96
N ILE A 106 -1.53 -2.01 -2.28
CA ILE A 106 -0.64 -1.06 -2.92
C ILE A 106 -1.49 0.04 -3.57
N SER A 107 -1.20 1.28 -3.19
CA SER A 107 -1.91 2.47 -3.66
C SER A 107 -0.91 3.58 -3.98
N HIS A 108 -1.35 4.81 -3.86
CA HIS A 108 -0.63 6.01 -4.28
C HIS A 108 -0.62 7.05 -3.17
N THR A 109 0.32 7.98 -3.22
CA THR A 109 0.23 9.22 -2.48
C THR A 109 -0.61 10.22 -3.31
N PRO A 110 -1.47 11.05 -2.75
CA PRO A 110 -1.77 11.21 -1.32
C PRO A 110 -2.90 10.31 -0.78
N LEU A 111 -3.31 9.29 -1.51
CA LEU A 111 -4.46 8.46 -1.14
C LEU A 111 -4.22 7.67 0.14
N VAL A 112 -3.00 7.13 0.33
CA VAL A 112 -2.66 6.41 1.56
C VAL A 112 -2.75 7.35 2.78
N GLU A 113 -2.20 8.55 2.64
CA GLU A 113 -2.24 9.56 3.71
C GLU A 113 -3.68 10.00 4.01
N ARG A 114 -4.51 10.12 2.97
CA ARG A 114 -5.94 10.41 3.15
C ARG A 114 -6.66 9.30 3.89
N ALA A 115 -6.32 8.04 3.60
CA ALA A 115 -6.88 6.90 4.33
C ALA A 115 -6.54 7.00 5.82
N ALA A 116 -5.29 7.28 6.16
CA ALA A 116 -4.86 7.45 7.53
C ALA A 116 -5.64 8.57 8.23
N PHE A 117 -5.78 9.71 7.58
CA PHE A 117 -6.54 10.84 8.12
C PHE A 117 -8.03 10.48 8.32
N GLY A 118 -8.63 9.84 7.32
CA GLY A 118 -10.05 9.44 7.41
C GLY A 118 -10.32 8.42 8.52
N LEU A 119 -9.33 7.56 8.83
CA LEU A 119 -9.47 6.54 9.86
C LEU A 119 -9.21 7.07 11.27
N THR A 120 -8.31 8.04 11.42
CA THR A 120 -7.83 8.48 12.76
C THR A 120 -8.04 9.96 13.06
N GLY A 121 -8.28 10.80 12.03
CA GLY A 121 -8.34 12.25 12.18
C GLY A 121 -6.97 12.91 12.36
N VAL A 122 -5.88 12.16 12.21
CA VAL A 122 -4.51 12.67 12.39
C VAL A 122 -3.81 12.72 11.04
N GLU A 123 -3.26 13.89 10.69
CA GLU A 123 -2.47 14.06 9.49
C GLU A 123 -1.09 13.42 9.68
N MET A 124 -0.56 12.86 8.58
CA MET A 124 0.78 12.31 8.56
C MET A 124 1.61 12.99 7.47
N GLU A 125 2.93 12.97 7.65
CA GLU A 125 3.86 13.46 6.64
C GLU A 125 3.74 12.63 5.35
N PRO A 126 3.96 13.26 4.17
CA PRO A 126 3.90 12.52 2.92
C PRO A 126 4.82 11.30 2.91
N LEU A 127 4.32 10.22 2.33
CA LEU A 127 5.08 8.97 2.18
C LEU A 127 6.05 9.09 1.01
N ARG A 128 7.22 8.49 1.18
CA ARG A 128 8.14 8.24 0.08
C ARG A 128 7.81 6.88 -0.56
N GLU A 129 8.50 6.57 -1.65
CA GLU A 129 8.26 5.34 -2.41
C GLU A 129 8.35 4.11 -1.52
N CYS A 130 7.40 3.22 -1.69
CA CYS A 130 7.27 1.95 -0.96
C CYS A 130 7.02 2.08 0.54
N GLU A 131 6.92 3.28 1.07
CA GLU A 131 6.50 3.51 2.45
C GLU A 131 4.98 3.34 2.59
N GLY A 132 4.51 3.19 3.81
CA GLY A 132 3.08 2.99 4.01
C GLY A 132 2.67 3.06 5.47
N ILE A 133 1.53 2.43 5.73
CA ILE A 133 0.94 2.32 7.06
C ILE A 133 0.52 0.87 7.31
N LEU A 134 0.62 0.47 8.56
CA LEU A 134 0.07 -0.80 9.02
C LEU A 134 -1.20 -0.49 9.81
N ILE A 135 -2.31 -1.00 9.33
CA ILE A 135 -3.64 -0.74 9.91
C ILE A 135 -4.07 -2.00 10.66
N ARG A 136 -4.34 -1.85 11.94
CA ARG A 136 -4.84 -2.95 12.77
C ARG A 136 -6.27 -2.63 13.20
N ARG A 137 -7.16 -3.59 13.04
CA ARG A 137 -8.54 -3.48 13.53
C ARG A 137 -8.77 -4.55 14.58
N ASP A 138 -9.03 -4.11 15.83
CA ASP A 138 -9.32 -5.00 16.93
C ASP A 138 -10.73 -5.60 16.82
N ASP A 139 -11.02 -6.61 17.63
CA ASP A 139 -12.30 -7.30 17.63
C ASP A 139 -13.48 -6.38 17.97
N ASP A 140 -13.22 -5.28 18.68
CA ASP A 140 -14.23 -4.26 18.99
C ASP A 140 -14.39 -3.20 17.89
N GLY A 141 -13.66 -3.33 16.78
CA GLY A 141 -13.69 -2.39 15.67
C GLY A 141 -12.73 -1.21 15.80
N THR A 142 -12.00 -1.09 16.88
CA THR A 142 -11.01 -0.01 17.07
C THR A 142 -9.87 -0.15 16.08
N ILE A 143 -9.51 0.96 15.42
CA ILE A 143 -8.43 0.99 14.44
C ILE A 143 -7.22 1.72 15.00
N ALA A 144 -6.05 1.09 14.87
CA ALA A 144 -4.76 1.68 15.19
C ALA A 144 -3.89 1.67 13.94
N ILE A 145 -3.07 2.70 13.77
CA ILE A 145 -2.19 2.86 12.61
C ILE A 145 -0.75 3.04 13.08
N GLU A 146 0.16 2.33 12.41
CA GLU A 146 1.60 2.47 12.58
C GLU A 146 2.21 2.87 11.25
N GLU A 147 3.07 3.89 11.22
CA GLU A 147 3.77 4.30 10.00
C GLU A 147 4.89 3.31 9.66
N LEU A 148 4.99 2.96 8.39
CA LEU A 148 6.03 2.07 7.87
C LEU A 148 6.99 2.92 7.04
N ARG A 149 7.97 3.52 7.72
CA ARG A 149 8.97 4.37 7.08
C ARG A 149 10.23 3.55 6.80
N LEU A 150 10.89 3.90 5.70
CA LEU A 150 12.14 3.26 5.30
C LEU A 150 13.33 4.12 5.71
N ALA A 151 14.47 3.49 5.97
CA ALA A 151 15.71 4.21 6.21
C ALA A 151 16.13 4.98 4.94
N SER A 152 16.80 6.12 5.11
CA SER A 152 17.18 6.99 3.99
C SER A 152 18.00 6.27 2.92
N GLU A 153 18.84 5.32 3.31
CA GLU A 153 19.67 4.54 2.39
C GLU A 153 18.89 3.53 1.56
N ASP A 154 17.63 3.22 1.94
CA ASP A 154 16.80 2.27 1.21
C ASP A 154 15.96 2.94 0.12
N VAL A 155 15.87 4.27 0.14
CA VAL A 155 15.01 5.02 -0.79
C VAL A 155 15.87 5.82 -1.75
N VAL A 156 15.65 5.61 -3.06
CA VAL A 156 16.21 6.44 -4.12
C VAL A 156 15.12 7.43 -4.52
N GLU A 157 15.36 8.71 -4.25
CA GLU A 157 14.39 9.75 -4.59
C GLU A 157 14.28 9.92 -6.10
N ASP A 158 13.06 10.25 -6.57
CA ASP A 158 12.84 10.59 -7.97
C ASP A 158 13.63 11.87 -8.31
N PRO A 159 14.16 11.98 -9.56
CA PRO A 159 14.77 13.24 -9.99
C PRO A 159 13.81 14.42 -9.86
N PRO A 160 14.32 15.62 -9.51
CA PRO A 160 13.45 16.76 -9.19
C PRO A 160 12.54 17.24 -10.32
N ASP A 161 12.83 16.89 -11.56
CA ASP A 161 12.07 17.32 -12.74
C ASP A 161 11.05 16.27 -13.22
N GLN A 162 10.67 15.34 -12.39
CA GLN A 162 9.77 14.23 -12.73
C GLN A 162 8.38 14.41 -12.15
#